data_efb072e19f2a64fe7f042c4d16838d4b
#
_entry.id   efb072e19f2a64fe7f042c4d16838d4b
#
_cell.length_a   1.000
_cell.length_b   1.000
_cell.length_c   1.000
_cell.angle_alpha   90.00
_cell.angle_beta   90.00
_cell.angle_gamma   90.00
#
_symmetry.space_group_name_H-M   'P 1'
#
loop_
_entity.id
_entity.type
_entity.pdbx_description
1 polymer ?
#
loop_
_entity_poly.entity_id
_entity_poly.type
_entity_poly.pdbx_seq_one_letter_code
_entity_poly.pdbx_strand_id
1 'polypeptide(L)'
;MTDTIDTMARVDAMAAHMTELKKLNYELPRYLGLQAGFDSVLAQFLSSRLADTHFEGRGLVLTAGTRSGKSHDIKNLLKGFAENPSPLQGGLERKYIRVSLRTSTTWKHLGSALLKTSGYFTDLDHRSSDMIWRRTEGQLQRKGVFIIHVDEAQHTMHDKSPKEIKTILDGFKDLMKRPEWPIVLILSGIPTLLDYLNQSDELIALLEPISYSDIAYNQQNLEEADAIMCAYGTAAKLDVSGLRDEDTYNRMIHGAARRWGRFIEMVVHSMAHAKASGRTELTRSDLAETFGRWTGASDGANVMLVDNPYRIEAHKLFPT
;
A
#
# COMPACT_ATOMS: atom_id res chain seq x y z
N MET A 1 -20.23 28.28 -23.90
CA MET A 1 -20.93 26.99 -23.84
C MET A 1 -20.15 25.88 -24.55
N THR A 2 -19.59 26.11 -25.72
CA THR A 2 -18.78 25.14 -26.49
C THR A 2 -17.51 24.72 -25.74
N ASP A 3 -16.77 25.66 -25.13
CA ASP A 3 -15.55 25.38 -24.38
C ASP A 3 -15.76 24.48 -23.13
N THR A 4 -16.94 24.60 -22.49
CA THR A 4 -17.22 23.80 -21.26
C THR A 4 -17.56 22.35 -21.63
N ILE A 5 -18.23 22.13 -22.76
CA ILE A 5 -18.58 20.78 -23.25
C ILE A 5 -17.32 20.07 -23.72
N ASP A 6 -16.42 20.75 -24.41
CA ASP A 6 -15.13 20.19 -24.85
C ASP A 6 -14.22 19.83 -23.65
N THR A 7 -14.23 20.68 -22.61
CA THR A 7 -13.50 20.43 -21.37
C THR A 7 -14.01 19.17 -20.66
N MET A 8 -15.31 18.96 -20.54
CA MET A 8 -15.89 17.77 -19.91
C MET A 8 -15.57 16.49 -20.69
N ALA A 9 -15.69 16.53 -22.03
CA ALA A 9 -15.32 15.39 -22.88
C ALA A 9 -13.85 14.99 -22.69
N ARG A 10 -12.96 15.96 -22.54
CA ARG A 10 -11.53 15.70 -22.25
C ARG A 10 -11.30 15.12 -20.86
N VAL A 11 -12.05 15.58 -19.85
CA VAL A 11 -11.99 15.02 -18.48
C VAL A 11 -12.45 13.56 -18.49
N ASP A 12 -13.56 13.25 -19.18
CA ASP A 12 -14.08 11.89 -19.27
C ASP A 12 -13.10 10.96 -20.01
N ALA A 13 -12.49 11.43 -21.11
CA ALA A 13 -11.48 10.70 -21.84
C ALA A 13 -10.23 10.43 -20.94
N MET A 14 -9.77 11.44 -20.22
CA MET A 14 -8.65 11.28 -19.27
C MET A 14 -8.97 10.27 -18.17
N ALA A 15 -10.17 10.33 -17.59
CA ALA A 15 -10.62 9.39 -16.55
C ALA A 15 -10.69 7.96 -17.10
N ALA A 16 -11.18 7.77 -18.32
CA ALA A 16 -11.20 6.46 -18.98
C ALA A 16 -9.80 5.91 -19.19
N HIS A 17 -8.86 6.70 -19.73
CA HIS A 17 -7.46 6.28 -19.91
C HIS A 17 -6.77 5.98 -18.59
N MET A 18 -6.96 6.81 -17.58
CA MET A 18 -6.42 6.54 -16.24
C MET A 18 -6.96 5.22 -15.66
N THR A 19 -8.24 4.94 -15.88
CA THR A 19 -8.87 3.70 -15.40
C THR A 19 -8.26 2.48 -16.07
N GLU A 20 -8.06 2.52 -17.39
CA GLU A 20 -7.41 1.42 -18.13
C GLU A 20 -5.95 1.22 -17.69
N LEU A 21 -5.19 2.29 -17.57
CA LEU A 21 -3.78 2.21 -17.15
C LEU A 21 -3.64 1.70 -15.69
N LYS A 22 -4.57 2.06 -14.80
CA LYS A 22 -4.58 1.56 -13.42
C LYS A 22 -4.95 0.08 -13.28
N LYS A 23 -5.54 -0.54 -14.32
CA LYS A 23 -5.75 -1.99 -14.36
C LYS A 23 -4.45 -2.75 -14.60
N LEU A 24 -3.45 -2.10 -15.20
CA LEU A 24 -2.13 -2.68 -15.34
C LEU A 24 -1.48 -2.74 -13.97
N ASN A 25 -1.43 -3.93 -13.40
CA ASN A 25 -0.74 -4.18 -12.15
C ASN A 25 0.72 -4.51 -12.46
N TYR A 26 1.59 -3.50 -12.48
CA TYR A 26 3.02 -3.73 -12.65
C TYR A 26 3.63 -4.22 -11.34
N GLU A 27 4.10 -5.46 -11.34
CA GLU A 27 4.70 -6.09 -10.16
C GLU A 27 6.18 -5.73 -10.07
N LEU A 28 6.53 -4.90 -9.11
CA LEU A 28 7.92 -4.57 -8.80
C LEU A 28 8.65 -5.78 -8.17
N PRO A 29 9.96 -5.97 -8.41
CA PRO A 29 10.73 -7.09 -7.82
C PRO A 29 10.59 -7.23 -6.31
N ARG A 30 10.43 -6.14 -5.59
CA ARG A 30 10.19 -6.13 -4.13
C ARG A 30 8.88 -6.84 -3.69
N TYR A 31 7.92 -6.98 -4.61
CA TYR A 31 6.67 -7.70 -4.36
C TYR A 31 6.92 -9.19 -4.08
N LEU A 32 7.94 -9.77 -4.71
CA LEU A 32 8.33 -11.17 -4.46
C LEU A 32 8.73 -11.40 -3.00
N GLY A 33 9.40 -10.43 -2.37
CA GLY A 33 9.72 -10.51 -0.94
C GLY A 33 8.48 -10.47 -0.04
N LEU A 34 7.50 -9.63 -0.38
CA LEU A 34 6.21 -9.59 0.32
C LEU A 34 5.45 -10.91 0.15
N GLN A 35 5.41 -11.46 -1.06
CA GLN A 35 4.76 -12.72 -1.35
C GLN A 35 5.43 -13.87 -0.60
N ALA A 36 6.75 -13.97 -0.64
CA ALA A 36 7.50 -15.02 0.07
C ALA A 36 7.26 -14.98 1.59
N GLY A 37 7.28 -13.79 2.20
CA GLY A 37 6.96 -13.62 3.62
C GLY A 37 5.52 -14.03 3.94
N PHE A 38 4.56 -13.65 3.10
CA PHE A 38 3.17 -14.07 3.28
C PHE A 38 2.99 -15.58 3.17
N ASP A 39 3.61 -16.21 2.17
CA ASP A 39 3.55 -17.66 1.96
C ASP A 39 4.19 -18.41 3.15
N SER A 40 5.30 -17.91 3.69
CA SER A 40 5.95 -18.46 4.88
C SER A 40 5.03 -18.42 6.10
N VAL A 41 4.43 -17.27 6.40
CA VAL A 41 3.50 -17.11 7.53
C VAL A 41 2.25 -17.97 7.36
N LEU A 42 1.68 -18.02 6.15
CA LEU A 42 0.51 -18.83 5.84
C LEU A 42 0.82 -20.34 5.98
N ALA A 43 1.98 -20.79 5.49
CA ALA A 43 2.41 -22.18 5.63
C ALA A 43 2.54 -22.61 7.10
N GLN A 44 3.13 -21.75 7.96
CA GLN A 44 3.24 -22.01 9.39
C GLN A 44 1.85 -22.12 10.06
N PHE A 45 0.94 -21.19 9.72
CA PHE A 45 -0.43 -21.23 10.22
C PHE A 45 -1.17 -22.54 9.83
N LEU A 46 -1.11 -22.90 8.54
CA LEU A 46 -1.75 -24.12 8.04
C LEU A 46 -1.12 -25.38 8.62
N SER A 47 0.21 -25.43 8.78
CA SER A 47 0.92 -26.57 9.38
C SER A 47 0.47 -26.81 10.82
N SER A 48 0.36 -25.76 11.64
CA SER A 48 -0.15 -25.88 13.02
C SER A 48 -1.57 -26.44 13.08
N ARG A 49 -2.43 -25.98 12.16
CA ARG A 49 -3.81 -26.47 12.06
C ARG A 49 -3.90 -27.94 11.63
N LEU A 50 -3.06 -28.37 10.70
CA LEU A 50 -3.03 -29.76 10.24
C LEU A 50 -2.49 -30.72 11.30
N ALA A 51 -1.51 -30.27 12.07
CA ALA A 51 -0.91 -31.04 13.15
C ALA A 51 -1.72 -31.00 14.45
N ASP A 52 -2.84 -30.28 14.48
CA ASP A 52 -3.65 -29.99 15.70
C ASP A 52 -2.76 -29.45 16.84
N THR A 53 -1.80 -28.59 16.49
CA THR A 53 -0.90 -27.95 17.47
C THR A 53 -1.26 -26.49 17.64
N HIS A 54 -0.86 -25.92 18.78
CA HIS A 54 -1.03 -24.50 19.00
C HIS A 54 -0.23 -23.69 17.99
N PHE A 55 -0.87 -22.67 17.38
CA PHE A 55 -0.20 -21.72 16.53
C PHE A 55 0.47 -20.63 17.39
N GLU A 56 1.80 -20.57 17.37
CA GLU A 56 2.58 -19.62 18.17
C GLU A 56 2.37 -18.14 17.81
N GLY A 57 1.51 -17.88 16.82
CA GLY A 57 1.30 -16.55 16.25
C GLY A 57 2.41 -16.19 15.28
N ARG A 58 2.03 -15.83 14.06
CA ARG A 58 2.93 -15.27 13.05
C ARG A 58 2.18 -14.22 12.25
N GLY A 59 2.91 -13.21 11.81
CA GLY A 59 2.36 -12.14 11.00
C GLY A 59 3.45 -11.42 10.22
N LEU A 60 3.06 -10.36 9.52
CA LEU A 60 3.94 -9.53 8.74
C LEU A 60 3.86 -8.07 9.21
N VAL A 61 4.97 -7.38 9.15
CA VAL A 61 4.97 -5.92 9.22
C VAL A 61 5.66 -5.35 7.99
N LEU A 62 4.90 -4.62 7.15
CA LEU A 62 5.42 -3.94 5.97
C LEU A 62 5.55 -2.44 6.23
N THR A 63 6.78 -1.95 6.19
CA THR A 63 7.04 -0.51 6.34
C THR A 63 7.62 0.11 5.08
N ALA A 64 7.16 1.31 4.79
CA ALA A 64 7.67 2.11 3.67
C ALA A 64 7.23 3.56 3.84
N GLY A 65 7.92 4.47 3.19
CA GLY A 65 7.49 5.85 3.12
C GLY A 65 6.11 6.01 2.47
N THR A 66 5.47 7.14 2.71
CA THR A 66 4.18 7.50 2.11
C THR A 66 4.27 7.44 0.58
N ARG A 67 3.22 6.95 -0.08
CA ARG A 67 3.13 6.77 -1.54
C ARG A 67 4.20 5.85 -2.15
N SER A 68 4.76 4.94 -1.37
CA SER A 68 5.66 3.90 -1.89
C SER A 68 4.95 2.81 -2.71
N GLY A 69 3.64 2.61 -2.49
CA GLY A 69 2.84 1.53 -3.11
C GLY A 69 2.53 0.37 -2.15
N LYS A 70 2.99 0.39 -0.88
CA LYS A 70 2.77 -0.69 0.10
C LYS A 70 1.32 -1.16 0.21
N SER A 71 0.36 -0.23 0.32
CA SER A 71 -1.07 -0.55 0.46
C SER A 71 -1.65 -1.18 -0.81
N HIS A 72 -1.12 -0.82 -1.99
CA HIS A 72 -1.46 -1.43 -3.27
C HIS A 72 -0.98 -2.87 -3.34
N ASP A 73 0.29 -3.09 -3.00
CA ASP A 73 0.92 -4.41 -3.05
C ASP A 73 0.22 -5.39 -2.10
N ILE A 74 -0.06 -5.00 -0.84
CA ILE A 74 -0.82 -5.86 0.10
C ILE A 74 -2.25 -6.10 -0.39
N LYS A 75 -2.91 -5.10 -0.96
CA LYS A 75 -4.27 -5.27 -1.52
C LYS A 75 -4.28 -6.31 -2.63
N ASN A 76 -3.29 -6.28 -3.53
CA ASN A 76 -3.19 -7.23 -4.62
C ASN A 76 -2.84 -8.64 -4.11
N LEU A 77 -1.92 -8.75 -3.15
CA LEU A 77 -1.58 -10.01 -2.49
C LEU A 77 -2.82 -10.67 -1.87
N LEU A 78 -3.57 -9.93 -1.05
CA LEU A 78 -4.76 -10.45 -0.39
C LEU A 78 -5.91 -10.74 -1.35
N LYS A 79 -6.04 -9.96 -2.43
CA LYS A 79 -6.99 -10.25 -3.50
C LYS A 79 -6.62 -11.55 -4.22
N GLY A 80 -5.37 -11.71 -4.65
CA GLY A 80 -4.89 -12.95 -5.27
C GLY A 80 -5.05 -14.16 -4.34
N PHE A 81 -4.77 -14.00 -3.05
CA PHE A 81 -5.04 -15.03 -2.05
C PHE A 81 -6.53 -15.43 -2.01
N ALA A 82 -7.45 -14.47 -1.95
CA ALA A 82 -8.88 -14.76 -1.86
C ALA A 82 -9.47 -15.36 -3.15
N GLU A 83 -8.97 -14.94 -4.31
CA GLU A 83 -9.43 -15.37 -5.63
C GLU A 83 -8.80 -16.70 -6.08
N ASN A 84 -7.82 -17.22 -5.36
CA ASN A 84 -7.18 -18.50 -5.69
C ASN A 84 -8.20 -19.67 -5.55
N PRO A 85 -8.48 -20.42 -6.64
CA PRO A 85 -9.50 -21.47 -6.63
C PRO A 85 -9.08 -22.74 -5.88
N SER A 86 -7.79 -22.92 -5.59
CA SER A 86 -7.30 -24.11 -4.89
C SER A 86 -7.78 -24.13 -3.44
N PRO A 87 -8.37 -25.21 -2.93
CA PRO A 87 -8.80 -25.27 -1.54
C PRO A 87 -7.61 -25.14 -0.59
N LEU A 88 -7.82 -24.47 0.55
CA LEU A 88 -6.84 -24.51 1.64
C LEU A 88 -6.93 -25.86 2.35
N GLN A 89 -5.78 -26.38 2.75
CA GLN A 89 -5.73 -27.54 3.61
C GLN A 89 -6.44 -27.25 4.95
N GLY A 90 -7.07 -28.28 5.55
CA GLY A 90 -7.84 -28.11 6.78
C GLY A 90 -9.22 -27.50 6.60
N GLY A 91 -9.75 -27.39 5.37
CA GLY A 91 -11.12 -26.95 5.07
C GLY A 91 -11.40 -25.46 5.35
N LEU A 92 -10.35 -24.65 5.44
CA LEU A 92 -10.49 -23.21 5.63
C LEU A 92 -10.85 -22.51 4.31
N GLU A 93 -11.70 -21.49 4.40
CA GLU A 93 -11.95 -20.58 3.29
C GLU A 93 -10.92 -19.45 3.29
N ARG A 94 -10.57 -18.94 2.09
CA ARG A 94 -9.61 -17.85 1.92
C ARG A 94 -10.21 -16.48 2.28
N LYS A 95 -10.40 -16.24 3.57
CA LYS A 95 -11.06 -15.05 4.09
C LYS A 95 -10.10 -14.14 4.85
N TYR A 96 -10.16 -12.86 4.51
CA TYR A 96 -9.42 -11.80 5.21
C TYR A 96 -10.30 -10.59 5.45
N ILE A 97 -9.89 -9.75 6.40
CA ILE A 97 -10.43 -8.41 6.61
C ILE A 97 -9.30 -7.40 6.51
N ARG A 98 -9.56 -6.28 5.85
CA ARG A 98 -8.66 -5.14 5.76
C ARG A 98 -9.33 -3.90 6.31
N VAL A 99 -8.62 -3.20 7.20
CA VAL A 99 -8.98 -1.86 7.68
C VAL A 99 -7.84 -0.89 7.41
N SER A 100 -8.17 0.34 7.01
CA SER A 100 -7.18 1.40 6.81
C SER A 100 -7.49 2.54 7.77
N LEU A 101 -6.50 2.92 8.57
CA LEU A 101 -6.63 3.96 9.57
C LEU A 101 -6.18 5.30 8.98
N ARG A 102 -6.89 6.38 9.28
CA ARG A 102 -6.58 7.70 8.70
C ARG A 102 -6.12 8.71 9.74
N THR A 103 -6.46 8.47 11.00
CA THR A 103 -6.18 9.37 12.11
C THR A 103 -5.87 8.57 13.36
N SER A 104 -5.40 9.22 14.42
CA SER A 104 -5.23 8.60 15.74
C SER A 104 -6.46 7.78 16.13
N THR A 105 -6.26 6.48 16.29
CA THR A 105 -7.34 5.50 16.48
C THR A 105 -7.14 4.79 17.81
N THR A 106 -8.18 4.67 18.62
CA THR A 106 -8.13 3.91 19.87
C THR A 106 -8.26 2.41 19.60
N TRP A 107 -7.80 1.58 20.53
CA TRP A 107 -7.98 0.12 20.48
C TRP A 107 -9.46 -0.26 20.32
N LYS A 108 -10.35 0.43 21.05
CA LYS A 108 -11.81 0.29 20.90
C LYS A 108 -12.29 0.55 19.47
N HIS A 109 -11.81 1.64 18.85
CA HIS A 109 -12.24 2.00 17.50
C HIS A 109 -11.71 1.01 16.45
N LEU A 110 -10.49 0.48 16.63
CA LEU A 110 -9.98 -0.57 15.76
C LEU A 110 -10.88 -1.83 15.81
N GLY A 111 -11.24 -2.28 17.01
CA GLY A 111 -12.18 -3.39 17.18
C GLY A 111 -13.53 -3.13 16.51
N SER A 112 -14.07 -1.91 16.67
CA SER A 112 -15.32 -1.50 16.02
C SER A 112 -15.21 -1.51 14.50
N ALA A 113 -14.09 -1.03 13.93
CA ALA A 113 -13.85 -1.02 12.50
C ALA A 113 -13.78 -2.44 11.92
N LEU A 114 -13.06 -3.35 12.58
CA LEU A 114 -12.98 -4.76 12.21
C LEU A 114 -14.37 -5.43 12.25
N LEU A 115 -15.13 -5.17 13.31
CA LEU A 115 -16.46 -5.73 13.50
C LEU A 115 -17.43 -5.24 12.40
N LYS A 116 -17.41 -3.93 12.07
CA LYS A 116 -18.21 -3.36 10.99
C LYS A 116 -17.79 -3.94 9.63
N THR A 117 -16.49 -4.05 9.37
CA THR A 117 -15.98 -4.64 8.11
C THR A 117 -16.34 -6.12 7.96
N SER A 118 -16.51 -6.83 9.08
CA SER A 118 -17.01 -8.22 9.08
C SER A 118 -18.51 -8.35 8.78
N GLY A 119 -19.22 -7.25 8.57
CA GLY A 119 -20.66 -7.22 8.28
C GLY A 119 -21.54 -7.16 9.51
N TYR A 120 -21.01 -6.77 10.67
CA TYR A 120 -21.79 -6.59 11.88
C TYR A 120 -22.16 -5.11 12.07
N PHE A 121 -23.39 -4.76 11.71
CA PHE A 121 -23.90 -3.38 11.76
C PHE A 121 -24.77 -3.17 13.02
N THR A 122 -24.14 -2.74 14.09
CA THR A 122 -24.84 -2.34 15.34
C THR A 122 -24.18 -1.10 15.90
N ASP A 123 -24.94 -0.27 16.58
CA ASP A 123 -24.38 0.85 17.34
C ASP A 123 -23.49 0.32 18.47
N LEU A 124 -22.22 0.73 18.45
CA LEU A 124 -21.17 0.28 19.35
C LEU A 124 -20.66 1.39 20.26
N ASP A 125 -21.12 2.63 20.08
CA ASP A 125 -20.53 3.81 20.72
C ASP A 125 -20.64 3.76 22.25
N HIS A 126 -21.71 3.18 22.75
CA HIS A 126 -21.97 3.04 24.20
C HIS A 126 -21.41 1.74 24.81
N ARG A 127 -20.70 0.90 24.04
CA ARG A 127 -20.18 -0.38 24.53
C ARG A 127 -18.75 -0.22 25.04
N SER A 128 -18.37 -1.05 26.02
CA SER A 128 -16.97 -1.12 26.49
C SER A 128 -16.05 -1.71 25.41
N SER A 129 -14.74 -1.39 25.50
CA SER A 129 -13.73 -1.97 24.63
C SER A 129 -13.77 -3.50 24.65
N ASP A 130 -13.84 -4.11 25.82
CA ASP A 130 -13.88 -5.57 25.99
C ASP A 130 -15.07 -6.22 25.30
N MET A 131 -16.26 -5.59 25.42
CA MET A 131 -17.45 -6.11 24.75
C MET A 131 -17.32 -6.06 23.23
N ILE A 132 -16.73 -4.99 22.70
CA ILE A 132 -16.49 -4.84 21.27
C ILE A 132 -15.52 -5.92 20.80
N TRP A 133 -14.40 -6.11 21.49
CA TRP A 133 -13.40 -7.10 21.10
C TRP A 133 -13.94 -8.53 21.19
N ARG A 134 -14.63 -8.91 22.25
CA ARG A 134 -15.29 -10.24 22.33
C ARG A 134 -16.24 -10.50 21.16
N ARG A 135 -16.99 -9.48 20.73
CA ARG A 135 -17.89 -9.59 19.57
C ARG A 135 -17.11 -9.68 18.27
N THR A 136 -16.05 -8.88 18.12
CA THR A 136 -15.17 -8.89 16.94
C THR A 136 -14.58 -10.29 16.76
N GLU A 137 -13.98 -10.82 17.79
CA GLU A 137 -13.36 -12.14 17.81
C GLU A 137 -14.34 -13.26 17.49
N GLY A 138 -15.49 -13.28 18.16
CA GLY A 138 -16.55 -14.26 17.87
C GLY A 138 -17.11 -14.10 16.45
N GLN A 139 -17.12 -12.90 15.87
CA GLN A 139 -17.56 -12.68 14.51
C GLN A 139 -16.50 -13.14 13.49
N LEU A 140 -15.22 -12.88 13.75
CA LEU A 140 -14.12 -13.37 12.91
C LEU A 140 -14.14 -14.90 12.81
N GLN A 141 -14.25 -15.58 13.96
CA GLN A 141 -14.36 -17.04 14.03
C GLN A 141 -15.58 -17.57 13.27
N ARG A 142 -16.78 -17.02 13.53
CA ARG A 142 -18.02 -17.44 12.83
C ARG A 142 -17.96 -17.23 11.32
N LYS A 143 -17.27 -16.20 10.86
CA LYS A 143 -17.08 -15.91 9.43
C LYS A 143 -15.92 -16.66 8.82
N GLY A 144 -15.10 -17.37 9.61
CA GLY A 144 -13.91 -18.06 9.14
C GLY A 144 -12.78 -17.10 8.70
N VAL A 145 -12.77 -15.87 9.22
CA VAL A 145 -11.71 -14.88 8.91
C VAL A 145 -10.53 -15.14 9.82
N PHE A 146 -9.39 -15.45 9.26
CA PHE A 146 -8.16 -15.71 10.00
C PHE A 146 -6.99 -14.79 9.59
N ILE A 147 -7.17 -13.92 8.59
CA ILE A 147 -6.18 -12.91 8.21
C ILE A 147 -6.78 -11.52 8.47
N ILE A 148 -6.04 -10.69 9.19
CA ILE A 148 -6.37 -9.27 9.41
C ILE A 148 -5.23 -8.41 8.88
N HIS A 149 -5.55 -7.46 8.01
CA HIS A 149 -4.63 -6.40 7.61
C HIS A 149 -5.07 -5.06 8.20
N VAL A 150 -4.16 -4.44 8.96
CA VAL A 150 -4.32 -3.07 9.47
C VAL A 150 -3.35 -2.17 8.72
N ASP A 151 -3.88 -1.34 7.86
CA ASP A 151 -3.12 -0.37 7.07
C ASP A 151 -2.99 0.96 7.83
N GLU A 152 -1.81 1.59 7.76
CA GLU A 152 -1.40 2.75 8.55
C GLU A 152 -1.51 2.49 10.06
N ALA A 153 -1.03 1.31 10.48
CA ALA A 153 -1.17 0.80 11.84
C ALA A 153 -0.54 1.71 12.92
N GLN A 154 0.45 2.57 12.58
CA GLN A 154 1.02 3.56 13.50
C GLN A 154 -0.04 4.50 14.09
N HIS A 155 -1.18 4.70 13.41
CA HIS A 155 -2.26 5.53 13.91
C HIS A 155 -2.96 4.97 15.16
N THR A 156 -2.75 3.70 15.49
CA THR A 156 -3.21 3.15 16.76
C THR A 156 -2.36 3.59 17.95
N MET A 157 -1.10 3.97 17.69
CA MET A 157 -0.09 4.27 18.73
C MET A 157 0.34 5.74 18.76
N HIS A 158 0.11 6.46 17.64
CA HIS A 158 0.42 7.89 17.55
C HIS A 158 -0.37 8.70 18.60
N ASP A 159 0.30 9.62 19.29
CA ASP A 159 -0.25 10.47 20.35
C ASP A 159 -0.82 9.69 21.56
N LYS A 160 -0.31 8.49 21.84
CA LYS A 160 -0.68 7.68 22.99
C LYS A 160 0.39 7.70 24.08
N SER A 161 -0.08 7.53 25.31
CA SER A 161 0.81 7.31 26.45
C SER A 161 1.52 5.95 26.33
N PRO A 162 2.70 5.76 26.98
CA PRO A 162 3.39 4.46 26.98
C PRO A 162 2.52 3.31 27.48
N LYS A 163 1.62 3.56 28.44
CA LYS A 163 0.69 2.57 28.96
C LYS A 163 -0.35 2.15 27.91
N GLU A 164 -0.90 3.10 27.16
CA GLU A 164 -1.84 2.81 26.08
C GLU A 164 -1.16 2.05 24.93
N ILE A 165 0.06 2.45 24.55
CA ILE A 165 0.86 1.75 23.54
C ILE A 165 1.06 0.29 23.96
N LYS A 166 1.49 0.04 25.19
CA LYS A 166 1.64 -1.31 25.72
C LYS A 166 0.36 -2.12 25.61
N THR A 167 -0.79 -1.54 26.00
CA THR A 167 -2.09 -2.21 25.91
C THR A 167 -2.45 -2.58 24.46
N ILE A 168 -2.11 -1.73 23.47
CA ILE A 168 -2.35 -1.99 22.06
C ILE A 168 -1.43 -3.13 21.54
N LEU A 169 -0.14 -3.10 21.91
CA LEU A 169 0.81 -4.14 21.53
C LEU A 169 0.44 -5.50 22.13
N ASP A 170 0.03 -5.53 23.39
CA ASP A 170 -0.48 -6.74 24.06
C ASP A 170 -1.75 -7.23 23.35
N GLY A 171 -2.66 -6.34 22.96
CA GLY A 171 -3.87 -6.69 22.23
C GLY A 171 -3.59 -7.31 20.85
N PHE A 172 -2.61 -6.79 20.08
CA PHE A 172 -2.19 -7.42 18.84
C PHE A 172 -1.61 -8.82 19.07
N LYS A 173 -0.77 -8.98 20.09
CA LYS A 173 -0.22 -10.28 20.47
C LYS A 173 -1.31 -11.28 20.82
N ASP A 174 -2.29 -10.85 21.64
CA ASP A 174 -3.41 -11.70 22.07
C ASP A 174 -4.24 -12.18 20.87
N LEU A 175 -4.51 -11.32 19.88
CA LEU A 175 -5.19 -11.72 18.65
C LEU A 175 -4.45 -12.83 17.89
N MET A 176 -3.11 -12.75 17.86
CA MET A 176 -2.29 -13.71 17.14
C MET A 176 -2.21 -15.07 17.85
N LYS A 177 -2.24 -15.07 19.20
CA LYS A 177 -2.01 -16.27 20.03
C LYS A 177 -3.31 -16.89 20.58
N ARG A 178 -4.48 -16.49 20.11
CA ARG A 178 -5.74 -17.03 20.64
C ARG A 178 -5.85 -18.54 20.42
N PRO A 179 -6.15 -19.33 21.46
CA PRO A 179 -6.24 -20.77 21.32
C PRO A 179 -7.37 -21.21 20.38
N GLU A 180 -8.55 -20.55 20.46
CA GLU A 180 -9.74 -20.96 19.72
C GLU A 180 -9.69 -20.55 18.24
N TRP A 181 -9.15 -19.34 17.97
CA TRP A 181 -9.11 -18.77 16.63
C TRP A 181 -7.94 -17.80 16.48
N PRO A 182 -6.72 -18.30 16.27
CA PRO A 182 -5.55 -17.44 16.08
C PRO A 182 -5.63 -16.69 14.75
N ILE A 183 -5.08 -15.48 14.74
CA ILE A 183 -5.09 -14.57 13.59
C ILE A 183 -3.69 -14.45 13.01
N VAL A 184 -3.59 -14.56 11.69
CA VAL A 184 -2.44 -14.07 10.92
C VAL A 184 -2.58 -12.56 10.79
N LEU A 185 -1.70 -11.81 11.43
CA LEU A 185 -1.75 -10.35 11.48
C LEU A 185 -0.79 -9.75 10.44
N ILE A 186 -1.30 -8.84 9.63
CA ILE A 186 -0.51 -8.03 8.69
C ILE A 186 -0.64 -6.57 9.12
N LEU A 187 0.47 -5.96 9.51
CA LEU A 187 0.53 -4.54 9.82
C LEU A 187 1.26 -3.80 8.70
N SER A 188 0.76 -2.68 8.26
CA SER A 188 1.48 -1.82 7.33
C SER A 188 1.46 -0.36 7.77
N GLY A 189 2.55 0.36 7.48
CA GLY A 189 2.68 1.75 7.88
C GLY A 189 3.96 2.42 7.42
N ILE A 190 4.21 3.60 7.96
CA ILE A 190 5.48 4.31 7.79
C ILE A 190 6.56 3.71 8.71
N PRO A 191 7.87 3.99 8.49
CA PRO A 191 8.95 3.38 9.29
C PRO A 191 8.81 3.52 10.81
N THR A 192 8.22 4.59 11.31
CA THR A 192 7.95 4.80 12.75
C THR A 192 7.04 3.71 13.35
N LEU A 193 6.33 2.95 12.54
CA LEU A 193 5.58 1.79 13.02
C LEU A 193 6.50 0.78 13.71
N LEU A 194 7.70 0.53 13.15
CA LEU A 194 8.68 -0.38 13.76
C LEU A 194 9.18 0.13 15.10
N ASP A 195 9.33 1.46 15.28
CA ASP A 195 9.76 2.06 16.54
C ASP A 195 8.75 1.76 17.67
N TYR A 196 7.45 1.74 17.33
CA TYR A 196 6.41 1.33 18.28
C TYR A 196 6.43 -0.16 18.55
N LEU A 197 6.51 -0.99 17.51
CA LEU A 197 6.49 -2.46 17.65
C LEU A 197 7.70 -2.99 18.42
N ASN A 198 8.88 -2.36 18.27
CA ASN A 198 10.11 -2.69 19.01
C ASN A 198 10.00 -2.40 20.51
N GLN A 199 8.94 -1.76 21.01
CA GLN A 199 8.69 -1.62 22.44
C GLN A 199 8.14 -2.92 23.06
N SER A 200 7.86 -3.95 22.27
CA SER A 200 7.43 -5.28 22.72
C SER A 200 8.25 -6.37 22.03
N ASP A 201 9.28 -6.88 22.72
CA ASP A 201 10.12 -7.96 22.22
C ASP A 201 9.28 -9.20 21.83
N GLU A 202 8.24 -9.47 22.60
CA GLU A 202 7.36 -10.61 22.34
C GLU A 202 6.54 -10.44 21.04
N LEU A 203 6.01 -9.25 20.76
CA LEU A 203 5.22 -9.01 19.56
C LEU A 203 6.10 -8.96 18.32
N ILE A 204 7.23 -8.22 18.39
CA ILE A 204 8.10 -8.09 17.22
C ILE A 204 8.71 -9.44 16.81
N ALA A 205 8.97 -10.34 17.76
CA ALA A 205 9.43 -11.70 17.47
C ALA A 205 8.41 -12.57 16.72
N LEU A 206 7.14 -12.20 16.72
CA LEU A 206 6.07 -12.86 15.98
C LEU A 206 5.87 -12.29 14.57
N LEU A 207 6.44 -11.14 14.28
CA LEU A 207 6.23 -10.41 13.02
C LEU A 207 7.48 -10.53 12.13
N GLU A 208 7.27 -10.95 10.89
CA GLU A 208 8.30 -10.93 9.86
C GLU A 208 8.39 -9.52 9.27
N PRO A 209 9.52 -8.80 9.44
CA PRO A 209 9.65 -7.43 8.98
C PRO A 209 10.01 -7.38 7.50
N ILE A 210 9.26 -6.59 6.73
CA ILE A 210 9.51 -6.26 5.34
C ILE A 210 9.59 -4.74 5.22
N SER A 211 10.63 -4.24 4.57
CA SER A 211 10.80 -2.80 4.37
C SER A 211 11.01 -2.48 2.89
N TYR A 212 10.22 -1.55 2.38
CA TYR A 212 10.45 -1.00 1.06
C TYR A 212 11.31 0.24 1.15
N SER A 213 12.50 0.15 0.59
CA SER A 213 13.44 1.25 0.52
C SER A 213 13.03 2.30 -0.52
N ASP A 214 13.59 3.49 -0.37
CA ASP A 214 13.55 4.51 -1.39
C ASP A 214 14.29 4.05 -2.64
N ILE A 215 13.87 4.51 -3.81
CA ILE A 215 14.56 4.24 -5.07
C ILE A 215 15.97 4.83 -4.99
N ALA A 216 16.97 4.00 -5.16
CA ALA A 216 18.37 4.45 -5.30
C ALA A 216 18.64 4.86 -6.74
N TYR A 217 19.57 5.82 -6.93
CA TYR A 217 20.07 6.19 -8.27
C TYR A 217 21.14 5.18 -8.69
N ASN A 218 20.70 4.06 -9.26
CA ASN A 218 21.59 2.98 -9.71
C ASN A 218 21.01 2.31 -10.96
N GLN A 219 21.86 1.56 -11.66
CA GLN A 219 21.52 0.93 -12.92
C GLN A 219 20.28 0.01 -12.82
N GLN A 220 20.17 -0.78 -11.76
CA GLN A 220 19.03 -1.68 -11.56
C GLN A 220 17.70 -0.93 -11.52
N ASN A 221 17.64 0.20 -10.79
CA ASN A 221 16.42 0.99 -10.70
C ASN A 221 16.14 1.81 -11.97
N LEU A 222 17.17 2.14 -12.77
CA LEU A 222 16.98 2.73 -14.10
C LEU A 222 16.35 1.72 -15.06
N GLU A 223 16.81 0.48 -15.04
CA GLU A 223 16.24 -0.62 -15.84
C GLU A 223 14.79 -0.89 -15.44
N GLU A 224 14.49 -0.85 -14.15
CA GLU A 224 13.12 -0.99 -13.64
C GLU A 224 12.23 0.19 -14.06
N ALA A 225 12.76 1.42 -14.03
CA ALA A 225 12.04 2.61 -14.50
C ALA A 225 11.73 2.51 -16.01
N ASP A 226 12.70 2.04 -16.82
CA ASP A 226 12.51 1.79 -18.24
C ASP A 226 11.46 0.71 -18.50
N ALA A 227 11.50 -0.39 -17.76
CA ALA A 227 10.52 -1.46 -17.88
C ALA A 227 9.09 -0.99 -17.56
N ILE A 228 8.93 -0.19 -16.51
CA ILE A 228 7.66 0.45 -16.17
C ILE A 228 7.19 1.36 -17.30
N MET A 229 8.07 2.25 -17.79
CA MET A 229 7.74 3.19 -18.86
C MET A 229 7.29 2.45 -20.12
N CYS A 230 8.01 1.40 -20.53
CA CYS A 230 7.67 0.58 -21.69
C CYS A 230 6.34 -0.17 -21.52
N ALA A 231 6.10 -0.77 -20.34
CA ALA A 231 4.88 -1.52 -20.07
C ALA A 231 3.64 -0.61 -20.15
N TYR A 232 3.70 0.55 -19.50
CA TYR A 232 2.61 1.53 -19.54
C TYR A 232 2.48 2.22 -20.91
N GLY A 233 3.59 2.51 -21.59
CA GLY A 233 3.59 3.04 -22.96
C GLY A 233 2.89 2.11 -23.94
N THR A 234 3.19 0.80 -23.86
CA THR A 234 2.51 -0.24 -24.65
C THR A 234 1.02 -0.28 -24.36
N ALA A 235 0.64 -0.28 -23.08
CA ALA A 235 -0.77 -0.29 -22.66
C ALA A 235 -1.51 0.97 -23.10
N ALA A 236 -0.86 2.13 -23.03
CA ALA A 236 -1.40 3.41 -23.50
C ALA A 236 -1.39 3.55 -25.03
N LYS A 237 -0.65 2.71 -25.76
CA LYS A 237 -0.36 2.88 -27.19
C LYS A 237 0.27 4.25 -27.46
N LEU A 238 1.27 4.61 -26.67
CA LEU A 238 2.09 5.82 -26.82
C LEU A 238 3.53 5.44 -27.10
N ASP A 239 4.16 6.16 -28.03
CA ASP A 239 5.61 6.10 -28.20
C ASP A 239 6.29 6.80 -27.00
N VAL A 240 7.20 6.10 -26.35
CA VAL A 240 7.98 6.59 -25.21
C VAL A 240 9.48 6.63 -25.52
N SER A 241 9.88 6.32 -26.75
CA SER A 241 11.29 6.17 -27.16
C SER A 241 12.13 7.42 -26.88
N GLY A 242 11.54 8.60 -27.02
CA GLY A 242 12.20 9.89 -26.75
C GLY A 242 12.47 10.20 -25.28
N LEU A 243 11.98 9.34 -24.36
CA LEU A 243 12.16 9.50 -22.89
C LEU A 243 13.02 8.40 -22.26
N ARG A 244 13.54 7.47 -23.07
CA ARG A 244 14.27 6.30 -22.59
C ARG A 244 15.76 6.61 -22.43
N ASP A 245 16.06 7.52 -21.52
CA ASP A 245 17.42 7.94 -21.21
C ASP A 245 17.62 8.09 -19.69
N GLU A 246 18.86 7.98 -19.23
CA GLU A 246 19.23 8.04 -17.82
C GLU A 246 18.84 9.36 -17.16
N ASP A 247 19.02 10.51 -17.84
CA ASP A 247 18.67 11.82 -17.28
C ASP A 247 17.17 11.90 -17.00
N THR A 248 16.35 11.48 -17.96
CA THR A 248 14.89 11.48 -17.80
C THR A 248 14.44 10.60 -16.63
N TYR A 249 14.95 9.37 -16.53
CA TYR A 249 14.58 8.48 -15.44
C TYR A 249 15.06 8.98 -14.08
N ASN A 250 16.27 9.51 -13.98
CA ASN A 250 16.77 10.09 -12.74
C ASN A 250 15.93 11.30 -12.30
N ARG A 251 15.50 12.16 -13.22
CA ARG A 251 14.56 13.27 -12.94
C ARG A 251 13.21 12.76 -12.48
N MET A 252 12.67 11.75 -13.11
CA MET A 252 11.40 11.14 -12.71
C MET A 252 11.48 10.48 -11.32
N ILE A 253 12.55 9.74 -11.03
CA ILE A 253 12.82 9.16 -9.72
C ILE A 253 12.90 10.27 -8.66
N HIS A 254 13.63 11.32 -8.94
CA HIS A 254 13.73 12.48 -8.05
C HIS A 254 12.39 13.17 -7.86
N GLY A 255 11.69 13.48 -8.95
CA GLY A 255 10.36 14.09 -8.97
C GLY A 255 9.27 13.24 -8.30
N ALA A 256 9.47 11.94 -8.24
CA ALA A 256 8.62 11.02 -7.49
C ALA A 256 9.00 10.93 -5.99
N ALA A 257 9.87 11.80 -5.49
CA ALA A 257 10.45 11.74 -4.15
C ALA A 257 11.03 10.35 -3.83
N ARG A 258 11.64 9.70 -4.83
CA ARG A 258 12.23 8.36 -4.72
C ARG A 258 11.24 7.27 -4.28
N ARG A 259 9.95 7.37 -4.71
CA ARG A 259 8.87 6.44 -4.35
C ARG A 259 8.27 5.80 -5.61
N TRP A 260 8.32 4.46 -5.71
CA TRP A 260 7.78 3.75 -6.87
C TRP A 260 6.29 4.00 -7.10
N GLY A 261 5.48 4.05 -6.04
CA GLY A 261 4.06 4.34 -6.20
C GLY A 261 3.80 5.70 -6.83
N ARG A 262 4.61 6.72 -6.46
CA ARG A 262 4.52 8.06 -7.03
C ARG A 262 5.10 8.13 -8.44
N PHE A 263 6.16 7.36 -8.72
CA PHE A 263 6.73 7.21 -10.07
C PHE A 263 5.67 6.66 -11.04
N ILE A 264 5.05 5.54 -10.69
CA ILE A 264 3.97 4.93 -11.49
C ILE A 264 2.78 5.88 -11.64
N GLU A 265 2.40 6.58 -10.58
CA GLU A 265 1.33 7.57 -10.63
C GLU A 265 1.66 8.70 -11.63
N MET A 266 2.92 9.18 -11.67
CA MET A 266 3.38 10.17 -12.65
C MET A 266 3.26 9.63 -14.07
N VAL A 267 3.73 8.42 -14.33
CA VAL A 267 3.61 7.75 -15.64
C VAL A 267 2.14 7.67 -16.07
N VAL A 268 1.27 7.16 -15.22
CA VAL A 268 -0.17 7.00 -15.51
C VAL A 268 -0.84 8.34 -15.82
N HIS A 269 -0.57 9.37 -15.02
CA HIS A 269 -1.20 10.68 -15.21
C HIS A 269 -0.70 11.38 -16.49
N SER A 270 0.61 11.32 -16.76
CA SER A 270 1.19 11.94 -17.96
C SER A 270 0.69 11.25 -19.23
N MET A 271 0.64 9.92 -19.24
CA MET A 271 0.14 9.16 -20.39
C MET A 271 -1.36 9.37 -20.62
N ALA A 272 -2.16 9.36 -19.56
CA ALA A 272 -3.61 9.61 -19.69
C ALA A 272 -3.89 11.01 -20.22
N HIS A 273 -3.12 12.02 -19.81
CA HIS A 273 -3.22 13.39 -20.30
C HIS A 273 -2.80 13.48 -21.78
N ALA A 274 -1.68 12.86 -22.18
CA ALA A 274 -1.24 12.83 -23.57
C ALA A 274 -2.28 12.19 -24.48
N LYS A 275 -2.87 11.05 -24.07
CA LYS A 275 -3.95 10.36 -24.81
C LYS A 275 -5.22 11.19 -24.92
N ALA A 276 -5.67 11.79 -23.83
CA ALA A 276 -6.87 12.65 -23.85
C ALA A 276 -6.68 13.91 -24.72
N SER A 277 -5.42 14.29 -24.98
CA SER A 277 -5.05 15.36 -25.90
C SER A 277 -4.81 14.89 -27.35
N GLY A 278 -5.11 13.61 -27.66
CA GLY A 278 -4.98 13.03 -29.02
C GLY A 278 -3.55 12.76 -29.46
N ARG A 279 -2.58 12.77 -28.54
CA ARG A 279 -1.17 12.53 -28.87
C ARG A 279 -0.87 11.04 -29.06
N THR A 280 0.16 10.74 -29.82
CA THR A 280 0.67 9.39 -30.10
C THR A 280 2.00 9.10 -29.42
N GLU A 281 2.62 10.13 -28.84
CA GLU A 281 3.89 10.07 -28.12
C GLU A 281 3.77 10.73 -26.74
N LEU A 282 4.58 10.30 -25.79
CA LEU A 282 4.79 10.95 -24.50
C LEU A 282 6.07 11.77 -24.55
N THR A 283 5.99 13.01 -24.08
CA THR A 283 7.11 13.94 -24.10
C THR A 283 7.55 14.38 -22.71
N ARG A 284 8.75 14.94 -22.58
CA ARG A 284 9.21 15.53 -21.30
C ARG A 284 8.30 16.66 -20.84
N SER A 285 7.66 17.38 -21.75
CA SER A 285 6.67 18.42 -21.42
C SER A 285 5.45 17.86 -20.69
N ASP A 286 5.01 16.64 -21.04
CA ASP A 286 3.89 15.97 -20.34
C ASP A 286 4.24 15.59 -18.91
N LEU A 287 5.46 15.13 -18.70
CA LEU A 287 6.00 14.86 -17.37
C LEU A 287 6.13 16.15 -16.54
N ALA A 288 6.64 17.21 -17.16
CA ALA A 288 6.79 18.51 -16.53
C ALA A 288 5.44 19.11 -16.13
N GLU A 289 4.44 19.04 -16.99
CA GLU A 289 3.08 19.51 -16.68
C GLU A 289 2.46 18.72 -15.52
N THR A 290 2.63 17.40 -15.52
CA THR A 290 2.13 16.55 -14.44
C THR A 290 2.81 16.89 -13.11
N PHE A 291 4.13 17.05 -13.11
CA PHE A 291 4.89 17.42 -11.93
C PHE A 291 4.51 18.82 -11.42
N GLY A 292 4.39 19.81 -12.32
CA GLY A 292 3.98 21.17 -11.97
C GLY A 292 2.59 21.21 -11.33
N ARG A 293 1.63 20.45 -11.86
CA ARG A 293 0.28 20.33 -11.26
C ARG A 293 0.30 19.72 -9.85
N TRP A 294 1.21 18.80 -9.57
CA TRP A 294 1.27 18.14 -8.26
C TRP A 294 1.98 18.98 -7.20
N THR A 295 2.95 19.75 -7.60
CA THR A 295 3.83 20.47 -6.67
C THR A 295 3.57 21.96 -6.64
N GLY A 296 2.86 22.52 -7.64
CA GLY A 296 2.75 23.96 -7.84
C GLY A 296 4.05 24.60 -8.33
N ALA A 297 5.05 23.80 -8.72
CA ALA A 297 6.35 24.31 -9.17
C ALA A 297 6.21 25.09 -10.49
N SER A 298 6.80 26.27 -10.53
CA SER A 298 7.04 27.00 -11.78
C SER A 298 8.11 26.30 -12.62
N ASP A 299 8.25 26.66 -13.90
CA ASP A 299 9.23 26.06 -14.81
C ASP A 299 10.66 26.11 -14.24
N GLY A 300 11.03 27.21 -13.58
CA GLY A 300 12.34 27.38 -12.94
C GLY A 300 12.57 26.54 -11.68
N ALA A 301 11.54 25.83 -11.18
CA ALA A 301 11.61 24.89 -10.07
C ALA A 301 11.15 23.47 -10.46
N ASN A 302 10.76 23.26 -11.72
CA ASN A 302 10.29 21.98 -12.22
C ASN A 302 11.46 21.05 -12.51
N VAL A 303 11.56 19.94 -11.79
CA VAL A 303 12.66 18.97 -11.90
C VAL A 303 12.82 18.37 -13.29
N MET A 304 11.77 18.40 -14.11
CA MET A 304 11.81 17.92 -15.50
C MET A 304 12.44 18.92 -16.47
N LEU A 305 12.49 20.21 -16.11
CA LEU A 305 12.89 21.32 -17.00
C LEU A 305 14.21 21.98 -16.61
N VAL A 306 14.53 22.04 -15.30
CA VAL A 306 15.72 22.75 -14.81
C VAL A 306 17.02 22.01 -15.11
N ASP A 307 18.16 22.73 -15.23
CA ASP A 307 19.46 22.12 -15.47
C ASP A 307 19.90 21.22 -14.32
N ASN A 308 19.68 21.64 -13.08
CA ASN A 308 19.99 20.84 -11.89
C ASN A 308 18.70 20.46 -11.12
N PRO A 309 18.13 19.26 -11.35
CA PRO A 309 16.92 18.80 -10.69
C PRO A 309 17.13 18.53 -9.19
N TYR A 310 18.37 18.33 -8.74
CA TYR A 310 18.71 17.94 -7.37
C TYR A 310 18.89 19.13 -6.43
N ARG A 311 18.67 20.34 -6.89
CA ARG A 311 18.79 21.57 -6.08
C ARG A 311 17.89 21.54 -4.85
N ILE A 312 16.71 20.92 -4.95
CA ILE A 312 15.79 20.67 -3.85
C ILE A 312 15.82 19.18 -3.56
N GLU A 313 16.02 18.81 -2.30
CA GLU A 313 16.01 17.40 -1.91
C GLU A 313 14.67 16.72 -2.24
N ALA A 314 14.71 15.47 -2.72
CA ALA A 314 13.54 14.76 -3.22
C ALA A 314 12.35 14.74 -2.24
N HIS A 315 12.61 14.60 -0.93
CA HIS A 315 11.57 14.57 0.08
C HIS A 315 10.91 15.94 0.35
N LYS A 316 11.56 17.04 -0.07
CA LYS A 316 11.06 18.42 0.06
C LYS A 316 10.29 18.92 -1.16
N LEU A 317 10.21 18.11 -2.22
CA LEU A 317 9.52 18.50 -3.46
C LEU A 317 8.00 18.61 -3.31
N PHE A 318 7.43 18.02 -2.28
CA PHE A 318 6.00 18.06 -2.05
C PHE A 318 5.70 18.79 -0.75
N PRO A 319 4.71 19.70 -0.77
CA PRO A 319 4.26 20.35 0.46
C PRO A 319 3.74 19.29 1.44
N THR A 320 4.11 19.44 2.70
CA THR A 320 3.68 18.61 3.84
C THR A 320 2.23 18.86 4.21
#